data_1bc64580f92c11548181ab887344eaae
#
_entry.id   1bc64580f92c11548181ab887344eaae
#
_cell.length_a   1.000
_cell.length_b   1.000
_cell.length_c   1.000
_cell.angle_alpha   90.00
_cell.angle_beta   90.00
_cell.angle_gamma   90.00
#
_symmetry.space_group_name_H-M   'P 1'
#
loop_
_entity.id
_entity.type
_entity.pdbx_description
1 polymer ?
#
loop_
_entity_poly.entity_id
_entity_poly.type
_entity_poly.pdbx_seq_one_letter_code
_entity_poly.pdbx_strand_id
1 'polypeptide(L)'
;MDTDSCIIRGGTVVCADRVLPDCDVVVIDGRIAAIEPVGASDFDAQPDATMGVLPVVDARGAYVVPGLIDIHSDYVENVASPRPSVVMDLSTSLYKADRELVSHGVTTIFHSLSVYGAHVFDHKPIRDFGNVSALIDRVAALRAGEERDHLIQQVCNFINI
;
A
#
# COMPACT_ATOMS: atom_id res chain seq x y z
N MET A 1 -14.84 -12.25 -11.66
CA MET A 1 -14.83 -12.55 -10.21
C MET A 1 -14.33 -11.27 -9.58
N ASP A 2 -15.13 -10.69 -8.73
CA ASP A 2 -14.73 -9.50 -7.98
C ASP A 2 -13.63 -9.93 -7.01
N THR A 3 -12.41 -9.43 -7.21
CA THR A 3 -11.22 -9.88 -6.48
C THR A 3 -11.09 -9.20 -5.12
N ASP A 4 -12.04 -8.31 -4.80
CA ASP A 4 -11.95 -7.43 -3.64
C ASP A 4 -12.73 -7.95 -2.41
N SER A 5 -13.22 -9.20 -2.48
CA SER A 5 -13.98 -9.83 -1.41
C SER A 5 -13.35 -11.17 -1.01
N CYS A 6 -13.14 -11.39 0.28
CA CYS A 6 -12.56 -12.64 0.81
C CYS A 6 -12.87 -12.81 2.31
N ILE A 7 -12.59 -13.99 2.83
CA ILE A 7 -12.59 -14.27 4.27
C ILE A 7 -11.15 -14.60 4.69
N ILE A 8 -10.60 -13.86 5.64
CA ILE A 8 -9.32 -14.19 6.30
C ILE A 8 -9.67 -14.94 7.58
N ARG A 9 -9.37 -16.25 7.63
CA ARG A 9 -9.94 -17.17 8.61
C ARG A 9 -9.00 -17.54 9.73
N GLY A 10 -9.50 -17.45 10.98
CA GLY A 10 -8.89 -18.05 12.15
C GLY A 10 -7.61 -17.39 12.62
N GLY A 11 -7.39 -16.14 12.29
CA GLY A 11 -6.22 -15.40 12.70
C GLY A 11 -6.36 -14.72 14.07
N THR A 12 -5.23 -14.27 14.61
CA THR A 12 -5.23 -13.34 15.75
C THR A 12 -5.29 -11.92 15.20
N VAL A 13 -6.45 -11.27 15.29
CA VAL A 13 -6.69 -9.95 14.72
C VAL A 13 -6.21 -8.87 15.69
N VAL A 14 -5.33 -7.99 15.21
CA VAL A 14 -4.80 -6.85 15.98
C VAL A 14 -5.56 -5.58 15.59
N CYS A 15 -6.37 -5.08 16.51
CA CYS A 15 -7.05 -3.79 16.38
C CYS A 15 -6.28 -2.69 17.09
N ALA A 16 -6.71 -1.45 16.94
CA ALA A 16 -6.05 -0.30 17.57
C ALA A 16 -6.07 -0.34 19.11
N ASP A 17 -7.09 -0.97 19.70
CA ASP A 17 -7.36 -0.97 21.15
C ASP A 17 -7.36 -2.37 21.78
N ARG A 18 -7.34 -3.42 20.99
CA ARG A 18 -7.45 -4.81 21.46
C ARG A 18 -6.88 -5.83 20.48
N VAL A 19 -6.67 -7.03 20.99
CA VAL A 19 -6.26 -8.20 20.20
C VAL A 19 -7.36 -9.25 20.34
N LEU A 20 -7.82 -9.79 19.21
CA LEU A 20 -8.90 -10.76 19.13
C LEU A 20 -8.33 -12.08 18.60
N PRO A 21 -8.16 -13.10 19.45
CA PRO A 21 -7.71 -14.40 19.02
C PRO A 21 -8.83 -15.16 18.28
N ASP A 22 -8.45 -16.06 17.39
CA ASP A 22 -9.34 -16.99 16.70
C ASP A 22 -10.55 -16.29 16.04
N CYS A 23 -10.28 -15.24 15.24
CA CYS A 23 -11.31 -14.49 14.56
C CYS A 23 -11.18 -14.61 13.03
N ASP A 24 -12.34 -14.51 12.39
CA ASP A 24 -12.46 -14.33 10.94
C ASP A 24 -12.60 -12.83 10.63
N VAL A 25 -11.91 -12.38 9.57
CA VAL A 25 -12.10 -11.04 8.99
C VAL A 25 -12.79 -11.20 7.66
N VAL A 26 -14.00 -10.69 7.54
CA VAL A 26 -14.79 -10.72 6.31
C VAL A 26 -14.55 -9.41 5.55
N VAL A 27 -14.07 -9.52 4.33
CA VAL A 27 -13.85 -8.39 3.42
C VAL A 27 -14.86 -8.48 2.29
N ILE A 28 -15.59 -7.41 2.06
CA ILE A 28 -16.56 -7.27 0.97
C ILE A 28 -16.24 -5.96 0.23
N ASP A 29 -16.08 -6.04 -1.07
CA ASP A 29 -15.78 -4.89 -1.94
C ASP A 29 -14.61 -4.05 -1.42
N GLY A 30 -13.53 -4.72 -1.00
CA GLY A 30 -12.31 -4.08 -0.48
C GLY A 30 -12.47 -3.43 0.90
N ARG A 31 -13.56 -3.72 1.63
CA ARG A 31 -13.82 -3.17 2.97
C ARG A 31 -14.02 -4.26 3.99
N ILE A 32 -13.53 -4.05 5.21
CA ILE A 32 -13.82 -4.94 6.34
C ILE A 32 -15.30 -4.78 6.69
N ALA A 33 -16.07 -5.83 6.41
CA ALA A 33 -17.50 -5.91 6.71
C ALA A 33 -17.75 -6.40 8.14
N ALA A 34 -16.95 -7.39 8.60
CA ALA A 34 -17.06 -7.95 9.94
C ALA A 34 -15.72 -8.46 10.46
N ILE A 35 -15.57 -8.48 11.79
CA ILE A 35 -14.54 -9.23 12.53
C ILE A 35 -15.27 -9.99 13.62
N GLU A 36 -15.25 -11.31 13.56
CA GLU A 36 -16.08 -12.16 14.42
C GLU A 36 -15.35 -13.47 14.79
N PRO A 37 -15.71 -14.10 15.91
CA PRO A 37 -15.12 -15.38 16.27
C PRO A 37 -15.32 -16.44 15.18
N VAL A 38 -14.35 -17.34 15.01
CA VAL A 38 -14.44 -18.44 14.05
C VAL A 38 -15.72 -19.22 14.26
N GLY A 39 -16.47 -19.46 13.18
CA GLY A 39 -17.72 -20.19 13.18
C GLY A 39 -18.93 -19.39 13.65
N ALA A 40 -18.79 -18.10 13.97
CA ALA A 40 -19.92 -17.21 14.26
C ALA A 40 -20.53 -16.60 13.01
N SER A 41 -19.84 -16.71 11.88
CA SER A 41 -20.19 -16.05 10.64
C SER A 41 -21.31 -16.79 9.91
N ASP A 42 -22.39 -16.08 9.61
CA ASP A 42 -23.45 -16.56 8.72
C ASP A 42 -22.94 -16.74 7.27
N PHE A 43 -21.76 -16.20 6.95
CA PHE A 43 -21.13 -16.36 5.62
C PHE A 43 -20.69 -17.80 5.33
N ASP A 44 -20.51 -18.64 6.37
CA ASP A 44 -20.28 -20.09 6.20
C ASP A 44 -21.59 -20.87 5.98
N ALA A 45 -22.72 -20.34 6.46
CA ALA A 45 -23.98 -21.07 6.49
C ALA A 45 -24.88 -20.82 5.26
N GLN A 46 -24.74 -19.70 4.61
CA GLN A 46 -25.51 -19.36 3.39
C GLN A 46 -24.64 -18.49 2.45
N PRO A 47 -24.00 -19.10 1.43
CA PRO A 47 -23.61 -18.28 0.31
C PRO A 47 -24.89 -17.68 -0.26
N ASP A 48 -25.07 -16.38 -0.09
CA ASP A 48 -26.11 -15.67 -0.85
C ASP A 48 -25.89 -16.04 -2.31
N ALA A 49 -26.93 -16.55 -2.96
CA ALA A 49 -26.85 -17.05 -4.34
C ALA A 49 -26.36 -15.96 -5.33
N THR A 50 -26.30 -14.72 -4.88
CA THR A 50 -25.81 -13.56 -5.64
C THR A 50 -24.31 -13.29 -5.44
N MET A 51 -23.70 -13.70 -4.31
CA MET A 51 -22.29 -13.39 -3.99
C MET A 51 -21.30 -14.53 -4.33
N GLY A 52 -21.77 -15.75 -4.58
CA GLY A 52 -20.89 -16.88 -4.81
C GLY A 52 -20.08 -17.29 -3.56
N VAL A 53 -19.17 -18.26 -3.72
CA VAL A 53 -18.26 -18.67 -2.63
C VAL A 53 -17.10 -17.70 -2.55
N LEU A 54 -16.95 -17.00 -1.42
CA LEU A 54 -15.82 -16.08 -1.20
C LEU A 54 -14.50 -16.87 -1.08
N PRO A 55 -13.41 -16.35 -1.66
CA PRO A 55 -12.08 -16.89 -1.43
C PRO A 55 -11.73 -16.88 0.06
N VAL A 56 -11.11 -17.95 0.55
CA VAL A 56 -10.69 -18.05 1.95
C VAL A 56 -9.17 -18.03 2.03
N VAL A 57 -8.63 -17.13 2.86
CA VAL A 57 -7.23 -17.07 3.25
C VAL A 57 -7.09 -17.67 4.65
N ASP A 58 -6.38 -18.78 4.78
CA ASP A 58 -6.13 -19.43 6.08
C ASP A 58 -5.08 -18.61 6.87
N ALA A 59 -5.48 -18.03 7.99
CA ALA A 59 -4.64 -17.27 8.89
C ALA A 59 -4.46 -17.94 10.27
N ARG A 60 -4.81 -19.21 10.41
CA ARG A 60 -4.66 -19.93 11.68
C ARG A 60 -3.21 -19.96 12.14
N GLY A 61 -2.98 -19.52 13.39
CA GLY A 61 -1.65 -19.39 13.96
C GLY A 61 -0.87 -18.16 13.50
N ALA A 62 -1.46 -17.29 12.66
CA ALA A 62 -0.88 -16.04 12.22
C ALA A 62 -1.59 -14.83 12.83
N TYR A 63 -0.93 -13.67 12.74
CA TYR A 63 -1.53 -12.39 13.08
C TYR A 63 -2.15 -11.76 11.83
N VAL A 64 -3.34 -11.20 11.98
CA VAL A 64 -3.97 -10.33 10.99
C VAL A 64 -3.85 -8.90 11.50
N VAL A 65 -3.06 -8.10 10.82
CA VAL A 65 -2.74 -6.72 11.23
C VAL A 65 -3.12 -5.74 10.12
N PRO A 66 -3.42 -4.47 10.45
CA PRO A 66 -3.53 -3.42 9.43
C PRO A 66 -2.22 -3.30 8.64
N GLY A 67 -2.33 -2.95 7.37
CA GLY A 67 -1.16 -2.63 6.57
C GLY A 67 -0.38 -1.46 7.16
N LEU A 68 0.95 -1.51 7.04
CA LEU A 68 1.82 -0.46 7.55
C LEU A 68 1.65 0.82 6.73
N ILE A 69 1.64 1.96 7.42
CA ILE A 69 1.61 3.29 6.81
C ILE A 69 2.92 3.99 7.11
N ASP A 70 3.73 4.21 6.07
CA ASP A 70 4.94 5.02 6.18
C ASP A 70 4.57 6.49 5.92
N ILE A 71 4.60 7.30 6.95
CA ILE A 71 4.14 8.71 6.90
C ILE A 71 5.23 9.70 6.47
N HIS A 72 6.48 9.27 6.31
CA HIS A 72 7.58 10.14 5.92
C HIS A 72 8.73 9.33 5.31
N SER A 73 8.80 9.29 3.98
CA SER A 73 9.80 8.49 3.31
C SER A 73 10.36 9.18 2.06
N ASP A 74 11.67 9.17 1.91
CA ASP A 74 12.38 9.54 0.69
C ASP A 74 12.75 8.30 -0.16
N TYR A 75 12.14 7.14 0.14
CA TYR A 75 12.49 5.88 -0.47
C TYR A 75 12.42 5.92 -2.01
N VAL A 76 11.38 6.53 -2.57
CA VAL A 76 11.23 6.63 -4.03
C VAL A 76 12.37 7.43 -4.67
N GLU A 77 12.92 8.45 -4.01
CA GLU A 77 14.08 9.20 -4.51
C GLU A 77 15.32 8.31 -4.65
N ASN A 78 15.50 7.36 -3.71
CA ASN A 78 16.61 6.42 -3.75
C ASN A 78 16.43 5.37 -4.84
N VAL A 79 15.20 4.97 -5.14
CA VAL A 79 14.89 4.07 -6.25
C VAL A 79 15.07 4.78 -7.60
N ALA A 80 14.58 6.03 -7.71
CA ALA A 80 14.64 6.81 -8.94
C ALA A 80 16.06 7.35 -9.22
N SER A 81 16.85 7.62 -8.18
CA SER A 81 18.24 8.09 -8.31
C SER A 81 19.17 7.25 -7.44
N PRO A 82 19.46 6.00 -7.86
CA PRO A 82 20.23 5.05 -7.05
C PRO A 82 21.70 5.41 -6.92
N ARG A 83 22.18 6.36 -7.68
CA ARG A 83 23.55 6.88 -7.66
C ARG A 83 23.62 8.29 -8.25
N PRO A 84 24.68 9.06 -7.95
CA PRO A 84 24.88 10.40 -8.54
C PRO A 84 24.75 10.39 -10.07
N SER A 85 24.20 11.45 -10.61
CA SER A 85 24.03 11.69 -12.06
C SER A 85 23.10 10.72 -12.81
N VAL A 86 22.32 9.90 -12.09
CA VAL A 86 21.38 8.97 -12.71
C VAL A 86 19.97 9.26 -12.22
N VAL A 87 19.05 9.46 -13.17
CA VAL A 87 17.60 9.41 -12.93
C VAL A 87 17.05 8.30 -13.80
N MET A 88 16.40 7.35 -13.15
CA MET A 88 15.70 6.24 -13.79
C MET A 88 14.34 6.73 -14.28
N ASP A 89 13.71 5.94 -15.16
CA ASP A 89 12.32 6.16 -15.52
C ASP A 89 11.44 6.17 -14.27
N LEU A 90 10.64 7.22 -14.11
CA LEU A 90 9.87 7.47 -12.87
C LEU A 90 8.75 6.45 -12.68
N SER A 91 8.07 6.02 -13.76
CA SER A 91 7.03 5.00 -13.67
C SER A 91 7.60 3.67 -13.23
N THR A 92 8.73 3.26 -13.83
CA THR A 92 9.45 2.04 -13.43
C THR A 92 9.93 2.12 -11.99
N SER A 93 10.39 3.28 -11.55
CA SER A 93 10.86 3.49 -10.18
C SER A 93 9.74 3.39 -9.17
N LEU A 94 8.59 4.01 -9.45
CA LEU A 94 7.39 3.93 -8.61
C LEU A 94 6.85 2.48 -8.56
N TYR A 95 6.80 1.81 -9.70
CA TYR A 95 6.38 0.41 -9.77
C TYR A 95 7.30 -0.51 -8.96
N LYS A 96 8.62 -0.32 -9.06
CA LYS A 96 9.60 -1.08 -8.27
C LYS A 96 9.42 -0.81 -6.78
N ALA A 97 9.30 0.46 -6.37
CA ALA A 97 9.09 0.85 -4.98
C ALA A 97 7.81 0.21 -4.42
N ASP A 98 6.73 0.25 -5.19
CA ASP A 98 5.44 -0.33 -4.85
C ASP A 98 5.55 -1.83 -4.51
N ARG A 99 6.17 -2.60 -5.40
CA ARG A 99 6.38 -4.05 -5.22
C ARG A 99 7.23 -4.38 -3.99
N GLU A 100 8.28 -3.62 -3.76
CA GLU A 100 9.19 -3.82 -2.65
C GLU A 100 8.51 -3.46 -1.33
N LEU A 101 7.82 -2.33 -1.27
CA LEU A 101 7.11 -1.86 -0.07
C LEU A 101 5.99 -2.81 0.35
N VAL A 102 5.16 -3.28 -0.59
CA VAL A 102 4.10 -4.23 -0.26
C VAL A 102 4.64 -5.56 0.25
N SER A 103 5.80 -6.01 -0.26
CA SER A 103 6.43 -7.24 0.24
C SER A 103 6.90 -7.15 1.69
N HIS A 104 7.04 -5.92 2.22
CA HIS A 104 7.34 -5.63 3.61
C HIS A 104 6.10 -5.23 4.44
N GLY A 105 4.91 -5.37 3.86
CA GLY A 105 3.64 -5.07 4.55
C GLY A 105 3.24 -3.60 4.55
N VAL A 106 3.95 -2.73 3.84
CA VAL A 106 3.55 -1.33 3.66
C VAL A 106 2.42 -1.27 2.64
N THR A 107 1.29 -0.68 3.02
CA THR A 107 0.12 -0.50 2.14
C THR A 107 -0.16 0.95 1.79
N THR A 108 0.48 1.89 2.50
CA THR A 108 0.36 3.32 2.23
C THR A 108 1.71 3.99 2.50
N ILE A 109 2.16 4.83 1.57
CA ILE A 109 3.38 5.61 1.72
C ILE A 109 3.14 7.09 1.44
N PHE A 110 3.73 7.93 2.28
CA PHE A 110 3.78 9.37 2.09
C PHE A 110 5.20 9.76 1.69
N HIS A 111 5.39 10.09 0.42
CA HIS A 111 6.67 10.50 -0.11
C HIS A 111 7.04 11.91 0.37
N SER A 112 8.17 12.01 1.03
CA SER A 112 8.77 13.29 1.48
C SER A 112 9.81 13.70 0.46
N LEU A 113 9.37 14.48 -0.52
CA LEU A 113 10.21 14.89 -1.63
C LEU A 113 11.03 16.13 -1.27
N SER A 114 12.28 16.16 -1.70
CA SER A 114 13.20 17.28 -1.48
C SER A 114 13.48 18.01 -2.78
N VAL A 115 13.45 19.34 -2.73
CA VAL A 115 13.86 20.21 -3.85
C VAL A 115 15.06 21.00 -3.43
N TYR A 116 16.15 20.88 -4.16
CA TYR A 116 17.37 21.66 -3.91
C TYR A 116 17.80 22.44 -5.14
N GLY A 117 18.29 23.67 -4.91
CA GLY A 117 18.98 24.43 -5.96
C GLY A 117 20.30 23.76 -6.37
N ALA A 118 20.74 24.02 -7.59
CA ALA A 118 21.89 23.38 -8.22
C ALA A 118 23.24 23.50 -7.49
N HIS A 119 23.30 24.22 -6.39
CA HIS A 119 24.54 24.54 -5.67
C HIS A 119 24.61 23.99 -4.24
N VAL A 120 23.66 23.13 -3.84
CA VAL A 120 23.57 22.62 -2.47
C VAL A 120 23.92 21.14 -2.45
N PHE A 121 25.07 20.79 -1.84
CA PHE A 121 25.57 19.43 -1.57
C PHE A 121 25.70 18.48 -2.78
N ASP A 122 25.97 17.19 -2.50
CA ASP A 122 25.97 16.12 -3.50
C ASP A 122 24.62 16.11 -4.22
N HIS A 123 24.64 16.72 -5.38
CA HIS A 123 23.45 16.96 -6.17
C HIS A 123 22.84 15.64 -6.64
N LYS A 124 21.69 15.29 -6.11
CA LYS A 124 20.86 14.20 -6.64
C LYS A 124 19.95 14.79 -7.72
N PRO A 125 20.09 14.40 -9.00
CA PRO A 125 19.26 14.96 -10.08
C PRO A 125 17.76 14.80 -9.85
N ILE A 126 17.33 13.75 -9.12
CA ILE A 126 15.92 13.57 -8.78
C ILE A 126 15.34 14.74 -7.97
N ARG A 127 16.18 15.50 -7.26
CA ARG A 127 15.81 16.64 -6.43
C ARG A 127 15.76 17.96 -7.19
N ASP A 128 16.04 17.96 -8.49
CA ASP A 128 15.79 19.10 -9.36
C ASP A 128 14.30 19.36 -9.48
N PHE A 129 13.92 20.63 -9.51
CA PHE A 129 12.51 21.05 -9.58
C PHE A 129 11.72 20.33 -10.67
N GLY A 130 12.29 20.17 -11.87
CA GLY A 130 11.63 19.48 -12.99
C GLY A 130 11.36 18.00 -12.71
N ASN A 131 12.31 17.29 -12.11
CA ASN A 131 12.17 15.89 -11.78
C ASN A 131 11.20 15.66 -10.61
N VAL A 132 11.25 16.54 -9.59
CA VAL A 132 10.30 16.49 -8.47
C VAL A 132 8.87 16.76 -8.96
N SER A 133 8.68 17.79 -9.81
CA SER A 133 7.37 18.08 -10.41
C SER A 133 6.84 16.88 -11.19
N ALA A 134 7.67 16.27 -12.05
CA ALA A 134 7.29 15.09 -12.81
C ALA A 134 6.94 13.89 -11.90
N LEU A 135 7.66 13.71 -10.79
CA LEU A 135 7.37 12.66 -9.82
C LEU A 135 6.02 12.90 -9.12
N ILE A 136 5.74 14.16 -8.73
CA ILE A 136 4.43 14.54 -8.14
C ILE A 136 3.30 14.22 -9.12
N ASP A 137 3.46 14.61 -10.39
CA ASP A 137 2.44 14.35 -11.43
C ASP A 137 2.20 12.86 -11.61
N ARG A 138 3.26 12.04 -11.59
CA ARG A 138 3.11 10.58 -11.67
C ARG A 138 2.39 10.00 -10.46
N VAL A 139 2.73 10.40 -9.24
CA VAL A 139 2.02 9.96 -8.02
C VAL A 139 0.56 10.40 -8.06
N ALA A 140 0.26 11.61 -8.57
CA ALA A 140 -1.11 12.09 -8.73
C ALA A 140 -1.92 11.23 -9.73
N ALA A 141 -1.30 10.85 -10.86
CA ALA A 141 -1.92 9.97 -11.86
C ALA A 141 -2.26 8.59 -11.28
N LEU A 142 -1.36 8.01 -10.46
CA LEU A 142 -1.63 6.75 -9.75
C LEU A 142 -2.87 6.84 -8.84
N ARG A 143 -2.99 7.92 -8.09
CA ARG A 143 -4.15 8.18 -7.21
C ARG A 143 -5.46 8.35 -7.99
N ALA A 144 -5.40 8.93 -9.18
CA ALA A 144 -6.56 9.08 -10.05
C ALA A 144 -7.05 7.76 -10.66
N GLY A 145 -6.30 6.67 -10.48
CA GLY A 145 -6.62 5.35 -11.00
C GLY A 145 -6.32 5.20 -12.48
N GLU A 146 -5.47 6.06 -13.02
CA GLU A 146 -5.03 6.01 -14.42
C GLU A 146 -4.10 4.82 -14.68
N GLU A 147 -3.40 4.36 -13.64
CA GLU A 147 -2.56 3.16 -13.67
C GLU A 147 -3.05 2.17 -12.61
N ARG A 148 -3.57 1.01 -13.05
CA ARG A 148 -4.25 0.02 -12.17
C ARG A 148 -3.31 -1.00 -11.52
N ASP A 149 -2.04 -1.02 -11.88
CA ASP A 149 -1.10 -2.06 -11.47
C ASP A 149 -0.36 -1.76 -10.16
N HIS A 150 -0.75 -0.70 -9.44
CA HIS A 150 -0.16 -0.36 -8.16
C HIS A 150 -0.85 -1.09 -6.99
N LEU A 151 -0.03 -1.59 -6.06
CA LEU A 151 -0.45 -2.41 -4.92
C LEU A 151 -0.65 -1.61 -3.65
N ILE A 152 -0.03 -0.43 -3.53
CA ILE A 152 -0.10 0.42 -2.35
C ILE A 152 -0.60 1.82 -2.69
N GLN A 153 -1.15 2.50 -1.69
CA GLN A 153 -1.52 3.90 -1.82
C GLN A 153 -0.27 4.79 -1.71
N GLN A 154 -0.01 5.58 -2.73
CA GLN A 154 1.11 6.52 -2.78
C GLN A 154 0.62 7.97 -2.70
N VAL A 155 1.24 8.78 -1.86
CA VAL A 155 0.85 10.17 -1.59
C VAL A 155 2.10 11.04 -1.49
N CYS A 156 2.09 12.22 -2.09
CA CYS A 156 3.09 13.24 -1.80
C CYS A 156 2.68 14.01 -0.55
N ASN A 157 3.56 14.04 0.45
CA ASN A 157 3.25 14.63 1.75
C ASN A 157 4.00 15.95 1.98
N PHE A 158 5.30 15.97 1.72
CA PHE A 158 6.16 17.13 1.95
C PHE A 158 7.04 17.42 0.74
N ILE A 159 7.31 18.71 0.56
CA ILE A 159 8.36 19.20 -0.32
C ILE A 159 9.28 20.04 0.56
N ASN A 160 10.54 19.58 0.74
CA ASN A 160 11.57 20.34 1.41
C ASN A 160 12.31 21.20 0.36
N ILE A 161 12.43 22.49 0.61
CA ILE A 161 13.10 23.48 -0.29
C ILE A 161 14.40 23.95 0.36
#